data_4a5ba5996dd3ef728871d61be418ee2e
#
_entry.id   4a5ba5996dd3ef728871d61be418ee2e
#
_cell.length_a   1.000
_cell.length_b   1.000
_cell.length_c   1.000
_cell.angle_alpha   90.00
_cell.angle_beta   90.00
_cell.angle_gamma   90.00
#
_symmetry.space_group_name_H-M   'P 1'
#
loop_
_entity.id
_entity.type
_entity.pdbx_description
1 polymer ?
#
loop_
_entity_poly.entity_id
_entity_poly.type
_entity_poly.pdbx_seq_one_letter_code
_entity_poly.pdbx_strand_id
1 'polypeptide(L)'
;MLTHVLIVAQNATTDAMTRRHLRQQGCRVHAQEPPQAVDWTRHHLPDLIVWCDSDRSQPHGFRDFRLNPATWNIPIVHLVEPFDSGEGLRVEADIRLDHPSEDDFVTAIHQVVSARDQRLEEGVLAELRLSLRSDLDELEQLCSLMSDWFGLCGLKAHQNHQMTLALREMTANAIEWGHRYERERRVEVCTWLESDRVCVLVRDSGPGFDRADLPHAARHGDSFSHLDIRAAGNLREGGFGILMARGFVDYLCYNDKGNEGLLVKFLPQFAHLSEAS
;
A
#
# COMPACT_ATOMS: atom_id res chain seq x y z
N MET A 1 25.15 -5.87 2.37
CA MET A 1 25.38 -7.32 2.25
C MET A 1 24.36 -8.05 3.11
N LEU A 2 23.59 -8.98 2.54
CA LEU A 2 22.55 -9.73 3.26
C LEU A 2 23.22 -10.66 4.28
N THR A 3 22.94 -10.49 5.56
CA THR A 3 23.60 -11.28 6.62
C THR A 3 22.61 -12.05 7.49
N HIS A 4 21.47 -11.46 7.82
CA HIS A 4 20.46 -12.07 8.68
C HIS A 4 19.14 -12.24 7.92
N VAL A 5 18.62 -13.46 7.86
CA VAL A 5 17.36 -13.77 7.20
C VAL A 5 16.41 -14.42 8.20
N LEU A 6 15.21 -13.88 8.31
CA LEU A 6 14.12 -14.51 9.04
C LEU A 6 13.24 -15.29 8.06
N ILE A 7 13.05 -16.57 8.33
CA ILE A 7 12.08 -17.39 7.64
C ILE A 7 10.88 -17.55 8.57
N VAL A 8 9.71 -17.21 8.06
CA VAL A 8 8.44 -17.37 8.75
C VAL A 8 7.65 -18.49 8.07
N ALA A 9 7.42 -19.58 8.79
CA ALA A 9 6.72 -20.76 8.28
C ALA A 9 5.96 -21.48 9.38
N GLN A 10 4.78 -22.02 9.06
CA GLN A 10 3.99 -22.85 9.99
C GLN A 10 4.60 -24.24 10.18
N ASN A 11 5.35 -24.75 9.22
CA ASN A 11 5.99 -26.06 9.25
C ASN A 11 7.46 -25.98 8.86
N ALA A 12 8.32 -26.53 9.70
CA ALA A 12 9.77 -26.56 9.48
C ALA A 12 10.22 -27.32 8.22
N THR A 13 9.35 -28.11 7.59
CA THR A 13 9.68 -28.96 6.43
C THR A 13 9.59 -28.23 5.08
N THR A 14 8.68 -27.28 4.92
CA THR A 14 8.47 -26.52 3.64
C THR A 14 9.70 -25.66 3.30
N ASP A 15 10.62 -25.53 4.20
CA ASP A 15 11.66 -24.52 4.23
C ASP A 15 13.10 -25.09 4.08
N ALA A 16 13.26 -26.39 3.95
CA ALA A 16 14.60 -26.99 3.93
C ALA A 16 15.46 -26.53 2.72
N MET A 17 14.87 -26.33 1.56
CA MET A 17 15.54 -25.85 0.35
C MET A 17 15.96 -24.39 0.53
N THR A 18 15.04 -23.53 0.94
CA THR A 18 15.28 -22.10 1.21
C THR A 18 16.38 -21.90 2.25
N ARG A 19 16.32 -22.64 3.38
CA ARG A 19 17.35 -22.58 4.42
C ARG A 19 18.71 -23.02 3.92
N ARG A 20 18.77 -24.12 3.16
CA ARG A 20 20.02 -24.64 2.62
C ARG A 20 20.67 -23.63 1.71
N HIS A 21 19.88 -23.07 0.78
CA HIS A 21 20.37 -22.09 -0.17
C HIS A 21 20.90 -20.82 0.52
N LEU A 22 20.12 -20.21 1.41
CA LEU A 22 20.53 -18.99 2.14
C LEU A 22 21.80 -19.21 2.96
N ARG A 23 21.94 -20.38 3.60
CA ARG A 23 23.18 -20.73 4.33
C ARG A 23 24.39 -20.91 3.43
N GLN A 24 24.21 -21.46 2.23
CA GLN A 24 25.28 -21.56 1.23
C GLN A 24 25.76 -20.19 0.76
N GLN A 25 24.89 -19.19 0.75
CA GLN A 25 25.21 -17.78 0.48
C GLN A 25 25.82 -17.05 1.71
N GLY A 26 26.10 -17.75 2.79
CA GLY A 26 26.71 -17.18 3.99
C GLY A 26 25.74 -16.46 4.93
N CYS A 27 24.42 -16.56 4.70
CA CYS A 27 23.43 -15.93 5.56
C CYS A 27 23.22 -16.68 6.88
N ARG A 28 23.04 -15.93 7.97
CA ARG A 28 22.49 -16.47 9.22
C ARG A 28 20.99 -16.55 9.08
N VAL A 29 20.46 -17.77 9.15
CA VAL A 29 19.04 -18.03 8.94
C VAL A 29 18.38 -18.40 10.28
N HIS A 30 17.37 -17.62 10.64
CA HIS A 30 16.49 -17.88 11.77
C HIS A 30 15.11 -18.28 11.25
N ALA A 31 14.44 -19.18 11.96
CA ALA A 31 13.11 -19.61 11.59
C ALA A 31 12.18 -19.42 12.78
N GLN A 32 11.00 -18.90 12.52
CA GLN A 32 9.96 -18.66 13.51
C GLN A 32 8.59 -19.04 12.94
N GLU A 33 7.69 -19.44 13.80
CA GLU A 33 6.27 -19.51 13.45
C GLU A 33 5.64 -18.10 13.40
N PRO A 34 4.60 -17.88 12.59
CA PRO A 34 4.01 -16.56 12.41
C PRO A 34 3.75 -15.78 13.70
N PRO A 35 3.15 -16.35 14.77
CA PRO A 35 2.89 -15.60 16.00
C PRO A 35 4.16 -15.12 16.73
N GLN A 36 5.25 -15.91 16.69
CA GLN A 36 6.51 -15.58 17.36
C GLN A 36 7.41 -14.67 16.51
N ALA A 37 7.19 -14.64 15.21
CA ALA A 37 8.06 -13.92 14.27
C ALA A 37 8.09 -12.41 14.52
N VAL A 38 6.93 -11.81 14.81
CA VAL A 38 6.81 -10.36 15.10
C VAL A 38 7.54 -10.02 16.41
N ASP A 39 7.36 -10.83 17.47
CA ASP A 39 8.05 -10.61 18.74
C ASP A 39 9.57 -10.80 18.62
N TRP A 40 9.99 -11.76 17.82
CA TRP A 40 11.40 -12.01 17.55
C TRP A 40 12.07 -10.78 16.91
N THR A 41 11.40 -10.08 15.97
CA THR A 41 11.95 -8.91 15.31
C THR A 41 12.09 -7.69 16.21
N ARG A 42 11.44 -7.63 17.36
CA ARG A 42 11.66 -6.57 18.35
C ARG A 42 13.08 -6.55 18.91
N HIS A 43 13.74 -7.70 18.91
CA HIS A 43 15.10 -7.88 19.45
C HIS A 43 16.14 -8.18 18.37
N HIS A 44 15.69 -8.57 17.17
CA HIS A 44 16.54 -9.01 16.08
C HIS A 44 15.97 -8.46 14.77
N LEU A 45 16.64 -7.48 14.20
CA LEU A 45 16.23 -6.92 12.91
C LEU A 45 16.87 -7.74 11.78
N PRO A 46 16.11 -8.53 11.01
CA PRO A 46 16.63 -9.21 9.83
C PRO A 46 16.81 -8.25 8.67
N ASP A 47 17.71 -8.60 7.73
CA ASP A 47 17.88 -7.86 6.49
C ASP A 47 16.82 -8.24 5.43
N LEU A 48 16.20 -9.43 5.61
CA LEU A 48 15.19 -10.00 4.72
C LEU A 48 14.24 -10.90 5.51
N ILE A 49 12.97 -10.86 5.18
CA ILE A 49 11.96 -11.82 5.62
C ILE A 49 11.57 -12.70 4.43
N VAL A 50 11.64 -14.02 4.60
CA VAL A 50 11.07 -14.99 3.67
C VAL A 50 9.84 -15.58 4.32
N TRP A 51 8.68 -15.28 3.77
CA TRP A 51 7.41 -15.78 4.26
C TRP A 51 6.99 -17.00 3.46
N CYS A 52 6.90 -18.14 4.13
CA CYS A 52 6.47 -19.41 3.55
C CYS A 52 5.10 -19.76 4.13
N ASP A 53 4.05 -19.54 3.37
CA ASP A 53 2.71 -19.83 3.83
C ASP A 53 2.12 -21.02 3.09
N SER A 54 1.62 -21.98 3.88
CA SER A 54 0.83 -23.09 3.39
C SER A 54 -0.68 -22.88 3.66
N ASP A 55 -1.06 -21.81 4.36
CA ASP A 55 -2.45 -21.55 4.71
C ASP A 55 -3.07 -20.49 3.79
N ARG A 56 -4.31 -20.75 3.39
CA ARG A 56 -5.10 -20.00 2.41
C ARG A 56 -5.63 -18.65 2.92
N SER A 57 -5.48 -18.36 4.21
CA SER A 57 -5.83 -17.09 4.82
C SER A 57 -4.61 -16.18 4.86
N GLN A 58 -4.79 -14.88 4.62
CA GLN A 58 -3.69 -13.93 4.80
C GLN A 58 -3.10 -14.06 6.20
N PRO A 59 -1.79 -14.23 6.32
CA PRO A 59 -1.16 -14.34 7.62
C PRO A 59 -1.34 -13.03 8.38
N HIS A 60 -2.03 -13.07 9.51
CA HIS A 60 -2.20 -11.88 10.36
C HIS A 60 -0.86 -11.23 10.69
N GLY A 61 0.19 -12.01 10.87
CA GLY A 61 1.53 -11.52 11.19
C GLY A 61 2.22 -10.75 10.06
N PHE A 62 1.88 -10.99 8.79
CA PHE A 62 2.44 -10.28 7.66
C PHE A 62 2.03 -8.80 7.65
N ARG A 63 0.76 -8.52 7.93
CA ARG A 63 0.24 -7.18 8.19
C ARG A 63 1.01 -6.50 9.33
N ASP A 64 1.26 -7.23 10.41
CA ASP A 64 1.90 -6.69 11.61
C ASP A 64 3.36 -6.26 11.33
N PHE A 65 4.07 -6.94 10.44
CA PHE A 65 5.40 -6.51 9.99
C PHE A 65 5.35 -5.18 9.23
N ARG A 66 4.37 -5.00 8.35
CA ARG A 66 4.21 -3.77 7.56
C ARG A 66 3.69 -2.60 8.38
N LEU A 67 2.93 -2.85 9.44
CA LEU A 67 2.43 -1.82 10.35
C LEU A 67 3.37 -1.56 11.55
N ASN A 68 4.57 -2.13 11.57
CA ASN A 68 5.54 -1.89 12.62
C ASN A 68 6.71 -1.04 12.09
N PRO A 69 6.93 0.18 12.63
CA PRO A 69 8.02 1.07 12.20
C PRO A 69 9.42 0.44 12.25
N ALA A 70 9.65 -0.55 13.11
CA ALA A 70 10.93 -1.24 13.18
C ALA A 70 11.16 -2.21 12.00
N THR A 71 10.10 -2.66 11.33
CA THR A 71 10.17 -3.70 10.30
C THR A 71 9.59 -3.31 8.94
N TRP A 72 8.95 -2.14 8.83
CA TRP A 72 8.24 -1.73 7.60
C TRP A 72 9.13 -1.60 6.36
N ASN A 73 10.47 -1.37 6.54
CA ASN A 73 11.46 -1.31 5.46
C ASN A 73 12.19 -2.63 5.20
N ILE A 74 11.91 -3.68 5.99
CA ILE A 74 12.52 -4.98 5.76
C ILE A 74 11.86 -5.60 4.53
N PRO A 75 12.63 -5.95 3.49
CA PRO A 75 12.07 -6.57 2.31
C PRO A 75 11.47 -7.94 2.65
N ILE A 76 10.35 -8.27 2.00
CA ILE A 76 9.61 -9.51 2.21
C ILE A 76 9.47 -10.23 0.88
N VAL A 77 10.00 -11.46 0.81
CA VAL A 77 9.73 -12.41 -0.25
C VAL A 77 8.66 -13.38 0.24
N HIS A 78 7.55 -13.46 -0.46
CA HIS A 78 6.45 -14.36 -0.14
C HIS A 78 6.47 -15.59 -1.07
N LEU A 79 6.72 -16.75 -0.50
CA LEU A 79 6.63 -18.05 -1.19
C LEU A 79 5.22 -18.59 -1.01
N VAL A 80 4.47 -18.71 -2.11
CA VAL A 80 3.05 -19.04 -2.11
C VAL A 80 2.83 -20.44 -2.63
N GLU A 81 1.87 -21.18 -2.06
CA GLU A 81 1.35 -22.40 -2.68
C GLU A 81 0.23 -22.08 -3.71
N PRO A 82 0.00 -22.95 -4.73
CA PRO A 82 -0.73 -22.62 -5.98
C PRO A 82 -2.22 -22.26 -5.83
N PHE A 83 -2.78 -22.16 -4.65
CA PHE A 83 -4.22 -21.93 -4.46
C PHE A 83 -4.50 -20.80 -3.47
N ASP A 84 -4.14 -19.57 -3.85
CA ASP A 84 -4.66 -18.39 -3.15
C ASP A 84 -6.07 -18.07 -3.63
N SER A 85 -7.06 -18.14 -2.73
CA SER A 85 -8.49 -17.87 -3.04
C SER A 85 -8.73 -16.44 -3.54
N GLY A 86 -7.74 -15.58 -3.41
CA GLY A 86 -7.85 -14.19 -3.83
C GLY A 86 -8.80 -13.33 -2.98
N GLU A 87 -9.33 -13.84 -1.87
CA GLU A 87 -10.33 -13.15 -1.05
C GLU A 87 -9.72 -12.09 -0.11
N GLY A 88 -10.44 -11.00 0.09
CA GLY A 88 -10.14 -9.96 1.06
C GLY A 88 -9.11 -8.91 0.61
N LEU A 89 -8.96 -7.90 1.49
CA LEU A 89 -7.91 -6.90 1.40
C LEU A 89 -6.55 -7.57 1.61
N ARG A 90 -5.62 -7.37 0.69
CA ARG A 90 -4.26 -7.91 0.76
C ARG A 90 -3.24 -6.87 1.12
N VAL A 91 -2.36 -7.20 2.04
CA VAL A 91 -1.08 -6.53 2.22
C VAL A 91 -0.06 -7.25 1.34
N GLU A 92 0.56 -6.54 0.40
CA GLU A 92 1.43 -7.15 -0.59
C GLU A 92 2.88 -7.27 -0.05
N ALA A 93 3.55 -8.38 -0.41
CA ALA A 93 4.98 -8.52 -0.26
C ALA A 93 5.73 -7.69 -1.32
N ASP A 94 7.04 -7.53 -1.16
CA ASP A 94 7.85 -6.90 -2.22
C ASP A 94 7.90 -7.78 -3.46
N ILE A 95 8.01 -9.09 -3.29
CA ILE A 95 7.88 -10.09 -4.35
C ILE A 95 7.08 -11.29 -3.84
N ARG A 96 6.24 -11.81 -4.71
CA ARG A 96 5.50 -13.06 -4.53
C ARG A 96 5.99 -14.08 -5.54
N LEU A 97 6.34 -15.28 -5.08
CA LEU A 97 6.83 -16.37 -5.90
C LEU A 97 5.95 -17.61 -5.73
N ASP A 98 5.56 -18.18 -6.84
CA ASP A 98 4.81 -19.43 -6.91
C ASP A 98 5.75 -20.53 -7.38
N HIS A 99 6.04 -21.52 -6.53
CA HIS A 99 6.97 -22.63 -6.81
C HIS A 99 8.28 -22.22 -7.53
N PRO A 100 9.07 -21.26 -6.98
CA PRO A 100 10.25 -20.77 -7.66
C PRO A 100 11.31 -21.86 -7.80
N SER A 101 12.03 -21.82 -8.92
CA SER A 101 13.34 -22.48 -9.01
C SER A 101 14.34 -21.82 -8.06
N GLU A 102 15.48 -22.44 -7.84
CA GLU A 102 16.55 -21.85 -7.02
C GLU A 102 17.04 -20.52 -7.61
N ASP A 103 17.18 -20.44 -8.93
CA ASP A 103 17.62 -19.23 -9.64
C ASP A 103 16.56 -18.11 -9.55
N ASP A 104 15.26 -18.43 -9.67
CA ASP A 104 14.19 -17.46 -9.49
C ASP A 104 14.19 -16.86 -8.08
N PHE A 105 14.39 -17.71 -7.07
CA PHE A 105 14.45 -17.29 -5.68
C PHE A 105 15.65 -16.36 -5.41
N VAL A 106 16.84 -16.70 -5.91
CA VAL A 106 18.03 -15.84 -5.80
C VAL A 106 17.80 -14.50 -6.48
N THR A 107 17.28 -14.53 -7.69
CA THR A 107 16.98 -13.33 -8.47
C THR A 107 16.00 -12.42 -7.72
N ALA A 108 14.95 -12.99 -7.15
CA ALA A 108 13.97 -12.25 -6.36
C ALA A 108 14.58 -11.59 -5.12
N ILE A 109 15.45 -12.30 -4.39
CA ILE A 109 16.15 -11.71 -3.23
C ILE A 109 16.97 -10.49 -3.65
N HIS A 110 17.75 -10.61 -4.72
CA HIS A 110 18.55 -9.48 -5.22
C HIS A 110 17.66 -8.31 -5.64
N GLN A 111 16.55 -8.58 -6.31
CA GLN A 111 15.61 -7.55 -6.74
C GLN A 111 15.00 -6.80 -5.54
N VAL A 112 14.50 -7.50 -4.51
CA VAL A 112 13.84 -6.83 -3.37
C VAL A 112 14.83 -6.04 -2.52
N VAL A 113 16.05 -6.54 -2.32
CA VAL A 113 17.08 -5.84 -1.57
C VAL A 113 17.53 -4.59 -2.33
N SER A 114 17.78 -4.71 -3.64
CA SER A 114 18.17 -3.58 -4.49
C SER A 114 17.05 -2.52 -4.55
N ALA A 115 15.79 -2.95 -4.70
CA ALA A 115 14.66 -2.04 -4.73
C ALA A 115 14.46 -1.30 -3.39
N ARG A 116 14.69 -1.97 -2.25
CA ARG A 116 14.68 -1.31 -0.94
C ARG A 116 15.79 -0.26 -0.85
N ASP A 117 17.02 -0.60 -1.23
CA ASP A 117 18.16 0.31 -1.14
C ASP A 117 17.93 1.54 -2.03
N GLN A 118 17.41 1.35 -3.24
CA GLN A 118 17.02 2.45 -4.11
C GLN A 118 15.94 3.35 -3.48
N ARG A 119 14.88 2.78 -2.91
CA ARG A 119 13.83 3.56 -2.22
C ARG A 119 14.39 4.41 -1.09
N LEU A 120 15.32 3.86 -0.30
CA LEU A 120 15.98 4.61 0.78
C LEU A 120 16.85 5.75 0.24
N GLU A 121 17.55 5.54 -0.88
CA GLU A 121 18.32 6.58 -1.58
C GLU A 121 17.41 7.68 -2.14
N GLU A 122 16.21 7.33 -2.60
CA GLU A 122 15.17 8.26 -3.07
C GLU A 122 14.44 8.97 -1.91
N GLY A 123 14.75 8.65 -0.66
CA GLY A 123 14.16 9.27 0.54
C GLY A 123 12.86 8.64 1.02
N VAL A 124 12.48 7.47 0.50
CA VAL A 124 11.31 6.72 0.97
C VAL A 124 11.67 5.99 2.27
N LEU A 125 11.06 6.42 3.37
CA LEU A 125 11.31 5.89 4.71
C LEU A 125 10.47 4.64 5.01
N ALA A 126 9.32 4.50 4.41
CA ALA A 126 8.44 3.34 4.53
C ALA A 126 7.54 3.22 3.30
N GLU A 127 7.17 2.00 2.94
CA GLU A 127 6.23 1.72 1.86
C GLU A 127 5.27 0.60 2.26
N LEU A 128 3.99 0.77 1.93
CA LEU A 128 2.95 -0.22 2.13
C LEU A 128 2.16 -0.36 0.82
N ARG A 129 2.10 -1.58 0.30
CA ARG A 129 1.32 -1.92 -0.89
C ARG A 129 0.15 -2.78 -0.50
N LEU A 130 -1.00 -2.42 -1.02
CA LEU A 130 -2.27 -3.07 -0.73
C LEU A 130 -3.01 -3.33 -2.03
N SER A 131 -3.81 -4.38 -2.05
CA SER A 131 -4.77 -4.59 -3.10
C SER A 131 -6.09 -5.09 -2.54
N LEU A 132 -7.20 -4.58 -3.05
CA LEU A 132 -8.55 -4.95 -2.62
C LEU A 132 -9.41 -5.25 -3.85
N ARG A 133 -10.38 -6.14 -3.68
CA ARG A 133 -11.41 -6.36 -4.69
C ARG A 133 -12.30 -5.13 -4.83
N SER A 134 -13.01 -5.05 -5.94
CA SER A 134 -14.00 -3.99 -6.16
C SER A 134 -15.26 -4.24 -5.31
N ASP A 135 -15.08 -4.15 -3.99
CA ASP A 135 -16.08 -4.43 -2.95
C ASP A 135 -16.01 -3.37 -1.86
N LEU A 136 -17.18 -2.87 -1.43
CA LEU A 136 -17.26 -1.82 -0.42
C LEU A 136 -16.88 -2.31 0.99
N ASP A 137 -17.08 -3.58 1.31
CA ASP A 137 -16.67 -4.14 2.60
C ASP A 137 -15.14 -4.16 2.72
N GLU A 138 -14.44 -4.47 1.62
CA GLU A 138 -12.97 -4.39 1.57
C GLU A 138 -12.46 -2.95 1.62
N LEU A 139 -13.21 -1.99 1.08
CA LEU A 139 -12.93 -0.56 1.19
C LEU A 139 -12.95 -0.09 2.66
N GLU A 140 -13.90 -0.55 3.47
CA GLU A 140 -13.93 -0.21 4.90
C GLU A 140 -12.72 -0.79 5.65
N GLN A 141 -12.32 -2.02 5.30
CA GLN A 141 -11.11 -2.64 5.86
C GLN A 141 -9.84 -1.86 5.45
N LEU A 142 -9.77 -1.41 4.21
CA LEU A 142 -8.68 -0.53 3.73
C LEU A 142 -8.61 0.76 4.55
N CYS A 143 -9.74 1.46 4.72
CA CYS A 143 -9.79 2.72 5.46
C CYS A 143 -9.34 2.55 6.91
N SER A 144 -9.77 1.47 7.58
CA SER A 144 -9.34 1.15 8.95
C SER A 144 -7.84 0.92 9.03
N LEU A 145 -7.28 0.08 8.16
CA LEU A 145 -5.85 -0.22 8.13
C LEU A 145 -5.02 1.03 7.84
N MET A 146 -5.45 1.82 6.86
CA MET A 146 -4.74 3.03 6.45
C MET A 146 -4.78 4.12 7.51
N SER A 147 -5.87 4.23 8.29
CA SER A 147 -5.92 5.13 9.43
C SER A 147 -4.87 4.77 10.49
N ASP A 148 -4.67 3.49 10.78
CA ASP A 148 -3.60 3.03 11.68
C ASP A 148 -2.23 3.40 11.11
N TRP A 149 -2.00 3.13 9.82
CA TRP A 149 -0.72 3.41 9.16
C TRP A 149 -0.41 4.90 9.11
N PHE A 150 -1.38 5.77 8.79
CA PHE A 150 -1.21 7.23 8.78
C PHE A 150 -0.84 7.76 10.17
N GLY A 151 -1.41 7.19 11.23
CA GLY A 151 -1.03 7.50 12.61
C GLY A 151 0.43 7.15 12.89
N LEU A 152 0.90 5.97 12.45
CA LEU A 152 2.30 5.54 12.57
C LEU A 152 3.25 6.44 11.77
N CYS A 153 2.82 6.98 10.63
CA CYS A 153 3.57 7.94 9.83
C CYS A 153 3.67 9.34 10.46
N GLY A 154 2.92 9.62 11.54
CA GLY A 154 2.98 10.88 12.28
C GLY A 154 1.96 11.94 11.85
N LEU A 155 0.94 11.60 11.07
CA LEU A 155 -0.18 12.50 10.82
C LEU A 155 -0.98 12.74 12.10
N LYS A 156 -1.34 14.01 12.38
CA LYS A 156 -2.23 14.36 13.48
C LYS A 156 -3.65 13.82 13.21
N ALA A 157 -4.43 13.63 14.26
CA ALA A 157 -5.77 13.02 14.16
C ALA A 157 -6.66 13.65 13.08
N HIS A 158 -6.68 14.99 12.95
CA HIS A 158 -7.47 15.65 11.91
C HIS A 158 -6.92 15.41 10.49
N GLN A 159 -5.59 15.43 10.31
CA GLN A 159 -4.93 15.14 9.01
C GLN A 159 -5.12 13.68 8.60
N ASN A 160 -4.99 12.76 9.57
CA ASN A 160 -5.27 11.34 9.38
C ASN A 160 -6.71 11.13 8.91
N HIS A 161 -7.69 11.74 9.60
CA HIS A 161 -9.10 11.66 9.20
C HIS A 161 -9.33 12.22 7.78
N GLN A 162 -8.75 13.37 7.45
CA GLN A 162 -8.84 13.97 6.11
C GLN A 162 -8.25 13.06 5.04
N MET A 163 -7.04 12.51 5.29
CA MET A 163 -6.36 11.62 4.34
C MET A 163 -7.13 10.31 4.14
N THR A 164 -7.70 9.76 5.22
CA THR A 164 -8.56 8.56 5.15
C THR A 164 -9.83 8.83 4.34
N LEU A 165 -10.47 9.98 4.51
CA LEU A 165 -11.64 10.35 3.71
C LEU A 165 -11.28 10.53 2.23
N ALA A 166 -10.15 11.20 1.93
CA ALA A 166 -9.69 11.37 0.55
C ALA A 166 -9.39 10.02 -0.11
N LEU A 167 -8.70 9.12 0.60
CA LEU A 167 -8.43 7.76 0.15
C LEU A 167 -9.73 6.99 -0.12
N ARG A 168 -10.71 7.08 0.80
CA ARG A 168 -12.02 6.45 0.65
C ARG A 168 -12.71 6.87 -0.65
N GLU A 169 -12.77 8.17 -0.91
CA GLU A 169 -13.39 8.73 -2.12
C GLU A 169 -12.68 8.27 -3.39
N MET A 170 -11.35 8.30 -3.39
CA MET A 170 -10.57 7.86 -4.54
C MET A 170 -10.75 6.37 -4.83
N THR A 171 -10.73 5.54 -3.78
CA THR A 171 -10.90 4.08 -3.93
C THR A 171 -12.34 3.72 -4.28
N ALA A 172 -13.34 4.42 -3.72
CA ALA A 172 -14.75 4.26 -4.12
C ALA A 172 -14.94 4.59 -5.61
N ASN A 173 -14.34 5.67 -6.10
CA ASN A 173 -14.36 6.01 -7.52
C ASN A 173 -13.73 4.92 -8.39
N ALA A 174 -12.60 4.35 -7.99
CA ALA A 174 -11.95 3.24 -8.68
C ALA A 174 -12.86 2.00 -8.74
N ILE A 175 -13.55 1.67 -7.66
CA ILE A 175 -14.51 0.55 -7.59
C ILE A 175 -15.74 0.83 -8.47
N GLU A 176 -16.36 1.99 -8.31
CA GLU A 176 -17.63 2.32 -8.94
C GLU A 176 -17.47 2.64 -10.43
N TRP A 177 -16.60 3.58 -10.75
CA TRP A 177 -16.44 4.11 -12.12
C TRP A 177 -15.36 3.37 -12.90
N GLY A 178 -14.24 3.01 -12.25
CA GLY A 178 -13.15 2.27 -12.88
C GLY A 178 -13.54 0.82 -13.14
N HIS A 179 -14.03 0.12 -12.16
CA HIS A 179 -14.32 -1.33 -12.24
C HIS A 179 -15.80 -1.67 -12.35
N ARG A 180 -16.72 -0.71 -12.14
CA ARG A 180 -18.19 -0.92 -12.18
C ARG A 180 -18.65 -2.06 -11.26
N TYR A 181 -18.05 -2.14 -10.08
CA TYR A 181 -18.30 -3.19 -9.08
C TYR A 181 -17.97 -4.62 -9.56
N GLU A 182 -17.13 -4.77 -10.59
CA GLU A 182 -16.64 -6.09 -11.01
C GLU A 182 -15.69 -6.64 -9.94
N ARG A 183 -16.20 -7.52 -9.07
CA ARG A 183 -15.48 -8.03 -7.86
C ARG A 183 -14.16 -8.73 -8.16
N GLU A 184 -14.01 -9.33 -9.34
CA GLU A 184 -12.78 -10.01 -9.75
C GLU A 184 -11.63 -9.05 -10.06
N ARG A 185 -11.94 -7.77 -10.28
CA ARG A 185 -10.93 -6.74 -10.50
C ARG A 185 -10.45 -6.19 -9.16
N ARG A 186 -9.18 -5.86 -9.10
CA ARG A 186 -8.57 -5.35 -7.89
C ARG A 186 -8.12 -3.90 -8.07
N VAL A 187 -8.40 -3.09 -7.06
CA VAL A 187 -7.82 -1.76 -6.91
C VAL A 187 -6.50 -1.90 -6.18
N GLU A 188 -5.46 -1.27 -6.69
CA GLU A 188 -4.13 -1.23 -6.07
C GLU A 188 -3.97 0.08 -5.32
N VAL A 189 -3.45 0.00 -4.11
CA VAL A 189 -3.11 1.14 -3.27
C VAL A 189 -1.66 1.02 -2.84
N CYS A 190 -0.84 1.98 -3.23
CA CYS A 190 0.54 2.10 -2.78
C CYS A 190 0.67 3.37 -1.94
N THR A 191 1.22 3.24 -0.75
CA THR A 191 1.45 4.39 0.12
C THR A 191 2.88 4.38 0.62
N TRP A 192 3.48 5.56 0.70
CA TRP A 192 4.84 5.71 1.21
C TRP A 192 5.00 6.96 2.06
N LEU A 193 5.96 6.88 2.96
CA LEU A 193 6.38 7.95 3.84
C LEU A 193 7.71 8.51 3.35
N GLU A 194 7.77 9.81 3.15
CA GLU A 194 9.00 10.58 2.98
C GLU A 194 9.28 11.40 4.25
N SER A 195 10.38 12.10 4.29
CA SER A 195 10.78 12.88 5.47
C SER A 195 9.81 13.99 5.86
N ASP A 196 9.04 14.52 4.89
CA ASP A 196 8.16 15.67 5.05
C ASP A 196 6.68 15.38 4.73
N ARG A 197 6.36 14.23 4.13
CA ARG A 197 5.01 13.94 3.63
C ARG A 197 4.67 12.46 3.60
N VAL A 198 3.38 12.19 3.54
CA VAL A 198 2.79 10.88 3.22
C VAL A 198 2.13 10.98 1.87
N CYS A 199 2.42 10.01 1.01
CA CYS A 199 1.87 9.88 -0.32
C CYS A 199 1.01 8.62 -0.42
N VAL A 200 -0.09 8.68 -1.18
CA VAL A 200 -0.94 7.52 -1.50
C VAL A 200 -1.30 7.56 -2.97
N LEU A 201 -0.97 6.49 -3.68
CA LEU A 201 -1.35 6.24 -5.05
C LEU A 201 -2.47 5.20 -5.08
N VAL A 202 -3.59 5.55 -5.68
CA VAL A 202 -4.71 4.64 -5.97
C VAL A 202 -4.75 4.38 -7.46
N ARG A 203 -4.74 3.11 -7.86
CA ARG A 203 -4.77 2.69 -9.27
C ARG A 203 -5.88 1.68 -9.50
N ASP A 204 -6.61 1.89 -10.59
CA ASP A 204 -7.56 0.92 -11.13
C ASP A 204 -7.18 0.50 -12.56
N SER A 205 -7.76 -0.61 -13.02
CA SER A 205 -7.54 -1.13 -14.37
C SER A 205 -8.64 -0.71 -15.37
N GLY A 206 -9.45 0.28 -14.97
CA GLY A 206 -10.56 0.80 -15.78
C GLY A 206 -10.13 1.65 -16.97
N PRO A 207 -11.12 2.18 -17.69
CA PRO A 207 -10.88 3.04 -18.85
C PRO A 207 -10.29 4.41 -18.46
N GLY A 208 -10.40 4.78 -17.16
CA GLY A 208 -10.09 6.13 -16.70
C GLY A 208 -11.18 7.14 -17.08
N PHE A 209 -10.86 8.43 -16.99
CA PHE A 209 -11.74 9.54 -17.37
C PHE A 209 -10.97 10.68 -18.00
N ASP A 210 -11.62 11.43 -18.89
CA ASP A 210 -11.05 12.66 -19.42
C ASP A 210 -11.18 13.77 -18.36
N ARG A 211 -10.06 14.42 -18.04
CA ARG A 211 -10.05 15.58 -17.14
C ARG A 211 -10.97 16.72 -17.63
N ALA A 212 -11.23 16.79 -18.94
CA ALA A 212 -12.17 17.74 -19.50
C ALA A 212 -13.63 17.46 -19.11
N ASP A 213 -13.95 16.20 -18.79
CA ASP A 213 -15.29 15.76 -18.36
C ASP A 213 -15.54 15.96 -16.86
N LEU A 214 -14.49 16.30 -16.09
CA LEU A 214 -14.68 16.65 -14.67
C LEU A 214 -15.51 17.94 -14.58
N PRO A 215 -16.53 17.98 -13.69
CA PRO A 215 -17.28 19.19 -13.41
C PRO A 215 -16.34 20.37 -13.16
N HIS A 216 -16.69 21.57 -13.60
CA HIS A 216 -15.87 22.77 -13.43
C HIS A 216 -15.39 23.00 -11.99
N ALA A 217 -16.14 22.50 -11.00
CA ALA A 217 -15.76 22.50 -9.58
C ALA A 217 -14.51 21.69 -9.25
N ALA A 218 -14.14 20.70 -10.07
CA ALA A 218 -12.91 19.91 -9.90
C ALA A 218 -11.71 20.51 -10.67
N ARG A 219 -11.93 21.56 -11.47
CA ARG A 219 -10.89 22.31 -12.20
C ARG A 219 -10.34 23.43 -11.31
N HIS A 220 -9.11 23.83 -11.53
CA HIS A 220 -8.41 24.86 -10.75
C HIS A 220 -9.19 26.18 -10.57
N GLY A 221 -9.25 26.68 -9.35
CA GLY A 221 -9.11 28.11 -9.05
C GLY A 221 -10.30 28.85 -8.48
N ASP A 222 -11.47 28.26 -8.17
CA ASP A 222 -12.56 29.07 -7.61
C ASP A 222 -13.24 28.40 -6.39
N SER A 223 -12.83 28.84 -5.20
CA SER A 223 -13.33 28.32 -3.92
C SER A 223 -14.76 28.73 -3.56
N PHE A 224 -15.38 29.64 -4.33
CA PHE A 224 -16.70 30.21 -3.99
C PHE A 224 -17.88 29.80 -4.89
N SER A 225 -17.61 29.11 -6.02
CA SER A 225 -18.68 28.64 -6.91
C SER A 225 -19.50 27.45 -6.36
N HIS A 226 -19.14 26.95 -5.17
CA HIS A 226 -19.80 25.77 -4.53
C HIS A 226 -21.26 26.03 -4.15
N LEU A 227 -21.66 27.28 -3.90
CA LEU A 227 -23.01 27.63 -3.49
C LEU A 227 -24.00 27.69 -4.66
N ASP A 228 -23.51 28.07 -5.84
CA ASP A 228 -24.35 28.18 -7.05
C ASP A 228 -24.61 26.81 -7.70
N ILE A 229 -23.69 25.86 -7.52
CA ILE A 229 -23.80 24.49 -8.08
C ILE A 229 -24.90 23.66 -7.36
N ARG A 230 -25.21 23.95 -6.10
CA ARG A 230 -26.34 23.35 -5.38
C ARG A 230 -27.71 23.66 -6.00
N ALA A 231 -27.80 24.77 -6.69
CA ALA A 231 -29.05 25.23 -7.31
C ALA A 231 -29.33 24.58 -8.69
N ALA A 232 -28.33 24.02 -9.35
CA ALA A 232 -28.43 23.52 -10.73
C ALA A 232 -28.79 22.03 -10.86
N GLY A 233 -29.27 21.37 -9.82
CA GLY A 233 -30.10 20.16 -9.77
C GLY A 233 -29.81 18.96 -10.68
N ASN A 234 -28.64 18.85 -11.35
CA ASN A 234 -28.34 17.74 -12.28
C ASN A 234 -26.87 17.28 -12.32
N LEU A 235 -26.13 17.42 -11.22
CA LEU A 235 -24.78 16.92 -11.12
C LEU A 235 -24.79 15.45 -10.75
N ARG A 236 -24.19 14.60 -11.58
CA ARG A 236 -23.90 13.22 -11.26
C ARG A 236 -23.08 13.16 -9.96
N GLU A 237 -23.46 12.26 -9.04
CA GLU A 237 -22.88 12.13 -7.70
C GLU A 237 -21.35 11.98 -7.68
N GLY A 238 -20.72 11.42 -8.71
CA GLY A 238 -19.28 11.16 -8.79
C GLY A 238 -18.33 12.37 -8.85
N GLY A 239 -18.80 13.58 -9.22
CA GLY A 239 -17.95 14.78 -9.27
C GLY A 239 -17.66 15.41 -7.89
N PHE A 240 -18.48 15.12 -6.89
CA PHE A 240 -18.38 15.71 -5.56
C PHE A 240 -17.27 15.05 -4.72
N GLY A 241 -17.06 13.74 -4.87
CA GLY A 241 -16.04 13.00 -4.12
C GLY A 241 -14.62 13.47 -4.43
N ILE A 242 -14.30 13.70 -5.72
CA ILE A 242 -12.99 14.22 -6.14
C ILE A 242 -12.75 15.63 -5.57
N LEU A 243 -13.78 16.48 -5.56
CA LEU A 243 -13.70 17.83 -5.01
C LEU A 243 -13.44 17.80 -3.50
N MET A 244 -14.14 16.93 -2.77
CA MET A 244 -13.93 16.74 -1.32
C MET A 244 -12.52 16.19 -1.06
N ALA A 245 -12.10 15.15 -1.77
CA ALA A 245 -10.76 14.58 -1.63
C ALA A 245 -9.67 15.65 -1.81
N ARG A 246 -9.85 16.53 -2.82
CA ARG A 246 -8.94 17.65 -3.07
C ARG A 246 -8.90 18.65 -1.93
N GLY A 247 -10.03 18.90 -1.24
CA GLY A 247 -10.07 19.79 -0.07
C GLY A 247 -9.42 19.20 1.20
N PHE A 248 -9.19 17.90 1.23
CA PHE A 248 -8.63 17.20 2.39
C PHE A 248 -7.13 16.97 2.32
N VAL A 249 -6.52 17.06 1.13
CA VAL A 249 -5.09 16.81 0.91
C VAL A 249 -4.39 18.06 0.40
N ASP A 250 -3.07 18.08 0.51
CA ASP A 250 -2.27 19.21 0.05
C ASP A 250 -2.05 19.16 -1.47
N TYR A 251 -1.97 17.94 -2.05
CA TYR A 251 -1.99 17.73 -3.50
C TYR A 251 -2.83 16.53 -3.88
N LEU A 252 -3.55 16.69 -4.98
CA LEU A 252 -4.26 15.61 -5.70
C LEU A 252 -3.97 15.77 -7.19
N CYS A 253 -3.39 14.76 -7.79
CA CYS A 253 -3.19 14.71 -9.23
C CYS A 253 -3.54 13.33 -9.79
N TYR A 254 -3.84 13.29 -11.09
CA TYR A 254 -4.12 12.08 -11.84
C TYR A 254 -3.14 11.94 -12.99
N ASN A 255 -2.90 10.69 -13.42
CA ASN A 255 -2.23 10.42 -14.68
C ASN A 255 -3.08 10.88 -15.87
N ASP A 256 -2.51 10.84 -17.08
CA ASP A 256 -3.21 11.32 -18.31
C ASP A 256 -4.43 10.46 -18.64
N LYS A 257 -4.42 9.17 -18.29
CA LYS A 257 -5.53 8.27 -18.51
C LYS A 257 -6.67 8.49 -17.49
N GLY A 258 -6.39 9.04 -16.32
CA GLY A 258 -7.38 9.24 -15.26
C GLY A 258 -7.71 8.00 -14.43
N ASN A 259 -6.88 6.96 -14.47
CA ASN A 259 -7.06 5.72 -13.71
C ASN A 259 -6.00 5.52 -12.60
N GLU A 260 -5.17 6.52 -12.37
CA GLU A 260 -4.26 6.60 -11.24
C GLU A 260 -4.38 7.97 -10.60
N GLY A 261 -4.61 8.00 -9.29
CA GLY A 261 -4.70 9.23 -8.51
C GLY A 261 -3.70 9.24 -7.37
N LEU A 262 -2.90 10.30 -7.29
CA LEU A 262 -1.92 10.53 -6.24
C LEU A 262 -2.44 11.56 -5.25
N LEU A 263 -2.50 11.18 -3.97
CA LEU A 263 -2.80 12.01 -2.81
C LEU A 263 -1.51 12.30 -2.06
N VAL A 264 -1.28 13.53 -1.65
CA VAL A 264 -0.13 13.94 -0.83
C VAL A 264 -0.59 14.77 0.36
N LYS A 265 -0.09 14.43 1.54
CA LYS A 265 -0.32 15.18 2.78
C LYS A 265 1.00 15.45 3.48
N PHE A 266 1.34 16.73 3.70
CA PHE A 266 2.51 17.09 4.47
C PHE A 266 2.37 16.73 5.94
N LEU A 267 3.47 16.28 6.53
CA LEU A 267 3.54 16.07 7.97
C LEU A 267 3.34 17.40 8.73
N PRO A 268 2.84 17.35 9.96
CA PRO A 268 2.45 18.57 10.70
C PRO A 268 3.51 19.66 10.79
N GLN A 269 4.78 19.26 10.93
CA GLN A 269 5.91 20.17 11.01
C GLN A 269 6.26 20.85 9.68
N PHE A 270 5.74 20.34 8.57
CA PHE A 270 5.99 20.82 7.20
C PHE A 270 4.73 21.37 6.52
N ALA A 271 3.61 21.50 7.24
CA ALA A 271 2.34 21.94 6.67
C ALA A 271 2.38 23.31 5.99
N HIS A 272 3.34 24.18 6.37
CA HIS A 272 3.56 25.46 5.72
C HIS A 272 4.02 25.38 4.25
N LEU A 273 4.51 24.20 3.81
CA LEU A 273 4.93 24.00 2.42
C LEU A 273 3.72 23.89 1.45
N SER A 274 2.52 23.57 1.97
CA SER A 274 1.30 23.51 1.17
C SER A 274 0.79 24.90 0.74
N GLU A 275 1.16 25.97 1.47
CA GLU A 275 0.72 27.34 1.20
C GLU A 275 1.57 28.05 0.13
N ALA A 276 2.72 27.48 -0.22
CA ALA A 276 3.70 28.10 -1.12
C ALA A 276 3.64 27.58 -2.58
N SER A 277 2.69 26.68 -2.89
CA SER A 277 2.52 26.02 -4.20
C SER A 277 1.19 26.35 -4.82
#